data_a5ce75275c4481b0f6aaff1c82eb82f5
#
_entry.id   a5ce75275c4481b0f6aaff1c82eb82f5
#
_cell.length_a   1.000
_cell.length_b   1.000
_cell.length_c   1.000
_cell.angle_alpha   90.00
_cell.angle_beta   90.00
_cell.angle_gamma   90.00
#
_symmetry.space_group_name_H-M   'P 1'
#
loop_
_entity.id
_entity.type
_entity.pdbx_description
1 polymer ?
#
loop_
_entity_poly.entity_id
_entity_poly.type
_entity_poly.pdbx_seq_one_letter_code
_entity_poly.pdbx_strand_id
1 'polypeptide(L)'
;MISRPLIRASNSSLAIGQIGGHVKRGVKHPRGQRTGKTMALVSALPLMDDSDLLVLSFMDRSDPHESFDNLPHKGDNAVVIAPASEVFLSVIHGVCPGDWKGMKVAYGKDIKEPVDLDVDATGLDMAASDAWVDLVDTLGCDCSKVGGYPLWANAPLDMDMLMGRPQRFHHRLTSDLIDFKLGDGGVIFVFVDEDGNQGSICWQQAS
;
A
#
# COMPACT_ATOMS: atom_id res chain seq x y z
N MET A 1 -13.97 7.77 9.40
CA MET A 1 -13.07 7.97 8.24
C MET A 1 -13.72 7.48 6.96
N ILE A 2 -13.15 7.77 5.80
CA ILE A 2 -13.62 7.25 4.50
C ILE A 2 -12.53 6.35 3.93
N SER A 3 -12.90 5.15 3.53
CA SER A 3 -12.07 4.27 2.74
C SER A 3 -12.63 4.11 1.33
N ARG A 4 -11.73 3.87 0.38
CA ARG A 4 -12.03 3.71 -1.04
C ARG A 4 -11.43 2.41 -1.53
N PRO A 5 -12.23 1.36 -1.71
CA PRO A 5 -11.76 0.14 -2.33
C PRO A 5 -11.10 0.43 -3.67
N LEU A 6 -9.99 -0.24 -3.96
CA LEU A 6 -9.34 -0.19 -5.26
C LEU A 6 -9.92 -1.28 -6.15
N ILE A 7 -10.29 -0.90 -7.35
CA ILE A 7 -10.82 -1.83 -8.38
C ILE A 7 -10.01 -1.69 -9.66
N ARG A 8 -9.99 -2.73 -10.48
CA ARG A 8 -9.41 -2.63 -11.82
C ARG A 8 -10.18 -1.59 -12.64
N ALA A 9 -9.49 -0.61 -13.19
CA ALA A 9 -10.11 0.39 -14.05
C ALA A 9 -10.58 -0.26 -15.36
N SER A 10 -11.86 -0.12 -15.65
CA SER A 10 -12.46 -0.60 -16.92
C SER A 10 -12.02 0.23 -18.12
N ASN A 11 -11.64 1.48 -17.88
CA ASN A 11 -11.18 2.43 -18.88
C ASN A 11 -10.00 3.24 -18.31
N SER A 12 -9.00 3.54 -19.13
CA SER A 12 -7.84 4.33 -18.72
C SER A 12 -8.18 5.78 -18.31
N SER A 13 -9.30 6.34 -18.80
CA SER A 13 -9.76 7.67 -18.40
C SER A 13 -10.31 7.72 -16.97
N LEU A 14 -10.69 6.59 -16.39
CA LEU A 14 -11.16 6.47 -15.01
C LEU A 14 -10.04 6.08 -14.05
N ALA A 15 -8.86 5.80 -14.58
CA ALA A 15 -7.75 5.36 -13.76
C ALA A 15 -7.20 6.50 -12.92
N ILE A 16 -7.11 6.26 -11.60
CA ILE A 16 -6.50 7.18 -10.64
C ILE A 16 -5.03 6.85 -10.41
N GLY A 17 -4.60 5.64 -10.72
CA GLY A 17 -3.25 5.16 -10.47
C GLY A 17 -2.97 3.80 -11.11
N GLN A 18 -1.93 3.15 -10.60
CA GLN A 18 -1.43 1.89 -11.16
C GLN A 18 -0.91 0.99 -10.04
N ILE A 19 -1.14 -0.30 -10.19
CA ILE A 19 -0.49 -1.37 -9.42
C ILE A 19 0.44 -2.12 -10.36
N GLY A 20 1.69 -2.36 -9.96
CA GLY A 20 2.70 -2.99 -10.79
C GLY A 20 3.15 -2.18 -12.01
N GLY A 21 3.77 -2.84 -12.97
CA GLY A 21 4.43 -2.20 -14.10
C GLY A 21 5.74 -1.51 -13.71
N HIS A 22 6.06 -0.39 -14.33
CA HIS A 22 7.29 0.34 -14.00
C HIS A 22 7.17 1.85 -14.22
N VAL A 23 8.11 2.59 -13.65
CA VAL A 23 8.29 4.03 -13.90
C VAL A 23 9.23 4.22 -15.07
N LYS A 24 8.75 4.79 -16.16
CA LYS A 24 9.56 5.11 -17.36
C LYS A 24 10.45 6.33 -17.17
N ARG A 25 9.94 7.32 -16.45
CA ARG A 25 10.59 8.63 -16.29
C ARG A 25 10.09 9.32 -15.00
N GLY A 26 10.92 10.18 -14.45
CA GLY A 26 10.62 11.07 -13.33
C GLY A 26 11.24 10.58 -12.03
N VAL A 27 10.98 9.34 -11.65
CA VAL A 27 11.52 8.73 -10.43
C VAL A 27 12.44 7.57 -10.80
N LYS A 28 13.64 7.55 -10.23
CA LYS A 28 14.52 6.38 -10.34
C LYS A 28 14.01 5.30 -9.40
N HIS A 29 13.97 4.06 -9.90
CA HIS A 29 13.71 2.91 -9.05
C HIS A 29 14.76 2.82 -7.94
N PRO A 30 14.35 2.73 -6.67
CA PRO A 30 15.28 2.56 -5.56
C PRO A 30 16.07 1.24 -5.69
N ARG A 31 17.16 1.15 -4.93
CA ARG A 31 17.92 -0.09 -4.79
C ARG A 31 17.79 -0.61 -3.37
N GLY A 32 17.66 -1.92 -3.24
CA GLY A 32 17.67 -2.61 -1.95
C GLY A 32 18.97 -2.33 -1.21
N GLN A 33 18.87 -2.02 0.07
CA GLN A 33 20.06 -1.77 0.90
C GLN A 33 20.85 -3.06 1.16
N ARG A 34 20.15 -4.19 1.27
CA ARG A 34 20.75 -5.51 1.53
C ARG A 34 21.14 -6.21 0.24
N THR A 35 20.27 -6.23 -0.75
CA THR A 35 20.49 -6.95 -1.99
C THR A 35 21.27 -6.16 -3.05
N GLY A 36 21.27 -4.82 -2.96
CA GLY A 36 21.80 -3.93 -4.00
C GLY A 36 21.02 -3.95 -5.31
N LYS A 37 19.93 -4.73 -5.40
CA LYS A 37 19.13 -4.89 -6.60
C LYS A 37 18.15 -3.74 -6.79
N THR A 38 17.76 -3.48 -8.02
CA THR A 38 16.75 -2.49 -8.34
C THR A 38 15.37 -3.02 -7.94
N MET A 39 14.63 -2.24 -7.16
CA MET A 39 13.30 -2.60 -6.70
C MET A 39 12.27 -2.45 -7.81
N ALA A 40 11.28 -3.33 -7.84
CA ALA A 40 10.13 -3.24 -8.72
C ALA A 40 9.06 -2.30 -8.15
N LEU A 41 8.31 -1.62 -9.03
CA LEU A 41 7.15 -0.83 -8.63
C LEU A 41 6.03 -1.74 -8.15
N VAL A 42 5.54 -1.50 -6.94
CA VAL A 42 4.35 -2.17 -6.37
C VAL A 42 3.10 -1.37 -6.68
N SER A 43 3.10 -0.09 -6.35
CA SER A 43 1.96 0.80 -6.60
C SER A 43 2.41 2.23 -6.90
N ALA A 44 1.57 2.96 -7.60
CA ALA A 44 1.64 4.40 -7.78
C ALA A 44 0.21 4.96 -7.66
N LEU A 45 -0.10 5.58 -6.54
CA LEU A 45 -1.45 6.08 -6.21
C LEU A 45 -1.37 7.54 -5.78
N PRO A 46 -2.42 8.36 -6.04
CA PRO A 46 -2.45 9.74 -5.59
C PRO A 46 -2.33 9.83 -4.06
N LEU A 47 -1.61 10.82 -3.57
CA LEU A 47 -1.65 11.19 -2.17
C LEU A 47 -3.05 11.72 -1.83
N MET A 48 -3.67 11.19 -0.77
CA MET A 48 -5.11 11.34 -0.51
C MET A 48 -5.62 12.78 -0.47
N ASP A 49 -4.80 13.70 0.04
CA ASP A 49 -5.20 15.12 0.18
C ASP A 49 -4.63 15.99 -0.93
N ASP A 50 -3.78 15.43 -1.78
CA ASP A 50 -3.13 16.12 -2.90
C ASP A 50 -3.00 15.19 -4.11
N SER A 51 -3.89 15.39 -5.08
CA SER A 51 -3.89 14.60 -6.33
C SER A 51 -2.71 14.93 -7.25
N ASP A 52 -1.99 16.02 -6.98
CA ASP A 52 -0.81 16.40 -7.75
C ASP A 52 0.44 15.65 -7.31
N LEU A 53 0.35 14.92 -6.19
CA LEU A 53 1.41 14.04 -5.69
C LEU A 53 1.03 12.57 -5.84
N LEU A 54 2.02 11.75 -6.18
CA LEU A 54 1.92 10.28 -6.20
C LEU A 54 2.76 9.67 -5.08
N VAL A 55 2.17 8.70 -4.41
CA VAL A 55 2.85 7.78 -3.50
C VAL A 55 3.23 6.54 -4.30
N LEU A 56 4.52 6.34 -4.52
CA LEU A 56 5.07 5.19 -5.22
C LEU A 56 5.69 4.24 -4.22
N SER A 57 5.22 3.02 -4.17
CA SER A 57 5.81 1.97 -3.34
C SER A 57 6.62 0.99 -4.19
N PHE A 58 7.77 0.57 -3.67
CA PHE A 58 8.72 -0.31 -4.34
C PHE A 58 9.16 -1.46 -3.44
N MET A 59 9.45 -2.62 -4.03
CA MET A 59 9.99 -3.78 -3.32
C MET A 59 11.00 -4.53 -4.20
N ASP A 60 12.05 -5.10 -3.58
CA ASP A 60 12.86 -6.11 -4.26
C ASP A 60 12.10 -7.44 -4.28
N ARG A 61 11.77 -7.91 -5.47
CA ARG A 61 11.03 -9.15 -5.68
C ARG A 61 11.91 -10.34 -6.03
N SER A 62 13.19 -10.11 -6.15
CA SER A 62 14.15 -11.19 -6.49
C SER A 62 14.37 -12.14 -5.32
N ASP A 63 14.17 -11.68 -4.10
CA ASP A 63 14.17 -12.48 -2.88
C ASP A 63 13.02 -12.03 -1.98
N PRO A 64 11.89 -12.74 -1.99
CA PRO A 64 10.74 -12.40 -1.15
C PRO A 64 11.06 -12.38 0.35
N HIS A 65 11.96 -13.25 0.82
CA HIS A 65 12.33 -13.30 2.23
C HIS A 65 13.09 -12.06 2.70
N GLU A 66 13.85 -11.45 1.78
CA GLU A 66 14.58 -10.22 2.09
C GLU A 66 13.72 -8.95 1.97
N SER A 67 12.66 -9.01 1.16
CA SER A 67 11.78 -7.86 0.91
C SER A 67 10.63 -7.77 1.90
N PHE A 68 10.17 -8.93 2.38
CA PHE A 68 9.05 -9.02 3.32
C PHE A 68 9.56 -8.93 4.75
N ASP A 69 9.46 -7.76 5.32
CA ASP A 69 9.67 -7.56 6.74
C ASP A 69 8.41 -6.90 7.33
N ASN A 70 7.98 -7.40 8.47
CA ASN A 70 6.85 -6.84 9.21
C ASN A 70 7.18 -5.48 9.84
N LEU A 71 8.45 -5.12 9.89
CA LEU A 71 8.88 -3.83 10.40
C LEU A 71 9.27 -2.89 9.25
N PRO A 72 8.81 -1.63 9.28
CA PRO A 72 9.21 -0.64 8.30
C PRO A 72 10.73 -0.47 8.28
N HIS A 73 11.30 -0.21 7.10
CA HIS A 73 12.73 -0.03 6.83
C HIS A 73 13.64 -1.25 7.04
N LYS A 74 13.14 -2.41 7.38
CA LYS A 74 13.99 -3.60 7.53
C LYS A 74 14.05 -4.46 6.27
N GLY A 75 13.00 -4.45 5.44
CA GLY A 75 13.00 -5.11 4.15
C GLY A 75 13.63 -4.26 3.04
N ASP A 76 13.99 -4.89 1.92
CA ASP A 76 14.37 -4.15 0.71
C ASP A 76 13.11 -3.59 0.03
N ASN A 77 12.55 -2.56 0.64
CA ASN A 77 11.36 -1.82 0.20
C ASN A 77 11.56 -0.32 0.36
N ALA A 78 10.79 0.48 -0.36
CA ALA A 78 10.86 1.93 -0.30
C ALA A 78 9.54 2.57 -0.72
N VAL A 79 9.28 3.77 -0.17
CA VAL A 79 8.21 4.66 -0.63
C VAL A 79 8.84 5.96 -1.10
N VAL A 80 8.39 6.44 -2.26
CA VAL A 80 8.81 7.70 -2.85
C VAL A 80 7.58 8.53 -3.13
N ILE A 81 7.60 9.81 -2.73
CA ILE A 81 6.53 10.76 -3.03
C ILE A 81 7.05 11.71 -4.10
N ALA A 82 6.30 11.89 -5.17
CA ALA A 82 6.74 12.68 -6.31
C ALA A 82 5.56 13.38 -7.01
N PRO A 83 5.79 14.55 -7.66
CA PRO A 83 4.77 15.22 -8.45
C PRO A 83 4.22 14.32 -9.56
N ALA A 84 2.90 14.19 -9.67
CA ALA A 84 2.25 13.36 -10.66
C ALA A 84 2.60 13.79 -12.09
N SER A 85 2.80 15.09 -12.32
CA SER A 85 3.18 15.66 -13.61
C SER A 85 4.57 15.23 -14.08
N GLU A 86 5.44 14.80 -13.17
CA GLU A 86 6.81 14.39 -13.48
C GLU A 86 6.94 12.87 -13.67
N VAL A 87 5.94 12.09 -13.25
CA VAL A 87 5.99 10.62 -13.23
C VAL A 87 5.29 10.01 -14.44
N PHE A 88 6.02 9.28 -15.25
CA PHE A 88 5.50 8.55 -16.39
C PHE A 88 5.49 7.05 -16.12
N LEU A 89 4.31 6.48 -16.03
CA LEU A 89 4.07 5.07 -15.70
C LEU A 89 3.81 4.23 -16.96
N SER A 90 4.17 2.95 -16.88
CA SER A 90 3.85 1.95 -17.89
C SER A 90 3.32 0.68 -17.25
N VAL A 91 2.22 0.16 -17.79
CA VAL A 91 1.67 -1.15 -17.41
C VAL A 91 2.41 -2.33 -18.03
N ILE A 92 3.29 -2.08 -19.00
CA ILE A 92 4.13 -3.13 -19.63
C ILE A 92 5.25 -3.49 -18.65
N HIS A 93 5.69 -4.76 -18.69
CA HIS A 93 6.86 -5.19 -17.93
C HIS A 93 8.06 -4.27 -18.20
N GLY A 94 8.71 -3.84 -17.15
CA GLY A 94 9.94 -3.07 -17.22
C GLY A 94 11.16 -3.92 -17.41
N VAL A 95 12.30 -3.29 -17.23
CA VAL A 95 13.63 -3.95 -17.33
C VAL A 95 14.16 -4.38 -15.95
N CYS A 96 13.44 -4.08 -14.86
CA CYS A 96 13.85 -4.47 -13.53
C CYS A 96 13.54 -5.96 -13.29
N PRO A 97 14.48 -6.74 -12.72
CA PRO A 97 14.17 -8.08 -12.26
C PRO A 97 12.98 -8.06 -11.29
N GLY A 98 12.00 -8.93 -11.53
CA GLY A 98 10.80 -9.00 -10.71
C GLY A 98 9.68 -8.01 -11.08
N ASP A 99 9.85 -7.14 -12.07
CA ASP A 99 8.73 -6.37 -12.63
C ASP A 99 7.63 -7.32 -13.14
N TRP A 100 6.39 -6.92 -12.94
CA TRP A 100 5.22 -7.63 -13.46
C TRP A 100 4.34 -6.69 -14.26
N LYS A 101 3.46 -7.28 -15.05
CA LYS A 101 2.50 -6.52 -15.84
C LYS A 101 1.65 -5.65 -14.92
N GLY A 102 1.70 -4.35 -15.13
CA GLY A 102 0.92 -3.40 -14.37
C GLY A 102 -0.56 -3.42 -14.74
N MET A 103 -1.35 -2.91 -13.83
CA MET A 103 -2.78 -2.77 -13.96
C MET A 103 -3.19 -1.35 -13.56
N LYS A 104 -4.05 -0.72 -14.36
CA LYS A 104 -4.67 0.54 -13.97
C LYS A 104 -5.78 0.28 -12.97
N VAL A 105 -5.86 1.14 -11.95
CA VAL A 105 -6.86 1.04 -10.89
C VAL A 105 -7.70 2.32 -10.79
N ALA A 106 -8.92 2.17 -10.30
CA ALA A 106 -9.85 3.24 -10.00
C ALA A 106 -10.38 3.09 -8.57
N TYR A 107 -10.99 4.13 -8.02
CA TYR A 107 -11.73 4.01 -6.78
C TYR A 107 -13.05 3.28 -7.02
N GLY A 108 -13.39 2.36 -6.11
CA GLY A 108 -14.74 1.84 -5.95
C GLY A 108 -15.63 2.85 -5.22
N LYS A 109 -16.76 2.36 -4.73
CA LYS A 109 -17.69 3.18 -3.95
C LYS A 109 -17.09 3.52 -2.59
N ASP A 110 -17.15 4.80 -2.20
CA ASP A 110 -16.73 5.26 -0.88
C ASP A 110 -17.47 4.51 0.22
N ILE A 111 -16.73 4.06 1.23
CA ILE A 111 -17.24 3.39 2.42
C ILE A 111 -16.91 4.25 3.62
N LYS A 112 -17.95 4.59 4.40
CA LYS A 112 -17.77 5.31 5.65
C LYS A 112 -17.46 4.31 6.76
N GLU A 113 -16.23 4.36 7.24
CA GLU A 113 -15.79 3.55 8.38
C GLU A 113 -16.26 4.16 9.71
N PRO A 114 -16.61 3.34 10.71
CA PRO A 114 -16.94 3.83 12.06
C PRO A 114 -15.82 4.71 12.63
N VAL A 115 -16.18 5.70 13.44
CA VAL A 115 -15.19 6.66 14.01
C VAL A 115 -14.38 6.03 15.14
N ASP A 116 -14.93 5.00 15.80
CA ASP A 116 -14.41 4.44 17.05
C ASP A 116 -13.56 3.17 16.84
N LEU A 117 -13.07 2.93 15.61
CA LEU A 117 -12.10 1.86 15.36
C LEU A 117 -10.65 2.25 15.71
N ASP A 118 -10.48 3.27 16.54
CA ASP A 118 -9.18 3.56 17.18
C ASP A 118 -8.94 2.48 18.24
N VAL A 119 -8.67 1.29 17.75
CA VAL A 119 -8.47 0.12 18.56
C VAL A 119 -7.05 0.20 19.11
N ASP A 120 -6.94 0.68 20.32
CA ASP A 120 -5.84 0.33 21.19
C ASP A 120 -5.78 -1.23 21.22
N ALA A 121 -4.74 -1.78 20.63
CA ALA A 121 -4.58 -3.22 20.39
C ALA A 121 -4.68 -4.10 21.65
N THR A 122 -4.84 -3.51 22.83
CA THR A 122 -4.86 -4.19 24.13
C THR A 122 -6.26 -4.33 24.74
N GLY A 123 -7.29 -3.71 24.13
CA GLY A 123 -8.63 -3.72 24.71
C GLY A 123 -9.75 -3.54 23.72
N LEU A 124 -9.93 -4.49 22.78
CA LEU A 124 -11.14 -4.58 21.99
C LEU A 124 -12.35 -4.71 22.92
N ASP A 125 -13.06 -3.61 23.13
CA ASP A 125 -14.44 -3.66 23.60
C ASP A 125 -15.25 -4.51 22.59
N MET A 126 -16.16 -5.34 23.06
CA MET A 126 -16.99 -6.21 22.19
C MET A 126 -17.73 -5.41 21.11
N ALA A 127 -18.17 -4.19 21.40
CA ALA A 127 -18.81 -3.31 20.41
C ALA A 127 -17.87 -2.86 19.29
N ALA A 128 -16.60 -2.63 19.60
CA ALA A 128 -15.58 -2.33 18.59
C ALA A 128 -15.23 -3.57 17.75
N SER A 129 -15.29 -4.75 18.35
CA SER A 129 -15.12 -6.04 17.67
C SER A 129 -16.23 -6.29 16.63
N ASP A 130 -17.49 -6.04 17.01
CA ASP A 130 -18.63 -6.22 16.09
C ASP A 130 -18.55 -5.22 14.94
N ALA A 131 -18.23 -3.94 15.21
CA ALA A 131 -18.03 -2.93 14.17
C ALA A 131 -16.86 -3.25 13.23
N TRP A 132 -15.81 -3.89 13.74
CA TRP A 132 -14.69 -4.41 12.96
C TRP A 132 -15.14 -5.56 12.05
N VAL A 133 -15.87 -6.53 12.57
CA VAL A 133 -16.40 -7.66 11.81
C VAL A 133 -17.32 -7.16 10.69
N ASP A 134 -18.24 -6.25 11.00
CA ASP A 134 -19.15 -5.64 10.01
C ASP A 134 -18.37 -4.90 8.92
N LEU A 135 -17.30 -4.21 9.27
CA LEU A 135 -16.43 -3.51 8.31
C LEU A 135 -15.68 -4.49 7.43
N VAL A 136 -15.10 -5.53 8.00
CA VAL A 136 -14.38 -6.59 7.26
C VAL A 136 -15.35 -7.33 6.34
N ASP A 137 -16.56 -7.63 6.78
CA ASP A 137 -17.60 -8.26 5.96
C ASP A 137 -18.06 -7.35 4.81
N THR A 138 -18.15 -6.04 5.07
CA THR A 138 -18.56 -5.05 4.07
C THR A 138 -17.48 -4.79 3.02
N LEU A 139 -16.21 -4.73 3.44
CA LEU A 139 -15.07 -4.48 2.57
C LEU A 139 -14.53 -5.76 1.92
N GLY A 140 -14.76 -6.90 2.55
CA GLY A 140 -14.02 -8.13 2.31
C GLY A 140 -12.63 -8.10 2.96
N CYS A 141 -12.24 -9.18 3.63
CA CYS A 141 -10.91 -9.28 4.27
C CYS A 141 -9.75 -9.15 3.27
N ASP A 142 -9.99 -9.41 2.00
CA ASP A 142 -9.01 -9.35 0.91
C ASP A 142 -9.09 -8.06 0.07
N CYS A 143 -9.73 -7.01 0.58
CA CYS A 143 -9.91 -5.77 -0.17
C CYS A 143 -8.67 -4.89 -0.15
N SER A 144 -8.12 -4.59 -1.32
CA SER A 144 -7.18 -3.49 -1.51
C SER A 144 -7.91 -2.15 -1.42
N LYS A 145 -7.38 -1.20 -0.66
CA LYS A 145 -8.06 0.10 -0.42
C LYS A 145 -7.11 1.25 -0.17
N VAL A 146 -7.63 2.47 -0.33
CA VAL A 146 -6.97 3.73 0.04
C VAL A 146 -7.77 4.39 1.16
N GLY A 147 -7.07 4.89 2.17
CA GLY A 147 -7.66 5.59 3.32
C GLY A 147 -8.38 4.71 4.31
N GLY A 148 -9.02 5.35 5.28
CA GLY A 148 -9.62 4.67 6.42
C GLY A 148 -8.60 4.08 7.38
N TYR A 149 -8.99 3.00 8.07
CA TYR A 149 -8.10 2.27 8.97
C TYR A 149 -7.26 1.23 8.22
N PRO A 150 -6.07 0.85 8.72
CA PRO A 150 -5.20 -0.11 8.04
C PRO A 150 -5.83 -1.48 7.80
N LEU A 151 -6.77 -1.94 8.63
CA LEU A 151 -7.31 -3.31 8.63
C LEU A 151 -6.17 -4.33 8.68
N TRP A 152 -5.45 -4.33 9.80
CA TRP A 152 -4.28 -5.17 10.01
C TRP A 152 -4.60 -6.65 9.77
N ALA A 153 -3.71 -7.33 9.06
CA ALA A 153 -3.84 -8.77 8.82
C ALA A 153 -3.44 -9.62 10.05
N ASN A 154 -2.70 -9.00 10.97
CA ASN A 154 -2.23 -9.56 12.22
C ASN A 154 -2.29 -8.46 13.29
N ALA A 155 -1.48 -8.56 14.35
CA ALA A 155 -1.44 -7.55 15.38
C ALA A 155 -1.13 -6.15 14.82
N PRO A 156 -1.85 -5.10 15.27
CA PRO A 156 -1.57 -3.73 14.90
C PRO A 156 -0.12 -3.33 15.22
N LEU A 157 0.45 -2.48 14.38
CA LEU A 157 1.77 -1.89 14.60
C LEU A 157 1.61 -0.42 14.98
N ASP A 158 2.30 0.01 16.03
CA ASP A 158 2.45 1.43 16.35
C ASP A 158 3.46 2.05 15.38
N MET A 159 2.94 2.55 14.25
CA MET A 159 3.76 3.10 13.18
C MET A 159 4.45 4.39 13.60
N ASP A 160 3.84 5.20 14.46
CA ASP A 160 4.41 6.45 14.96
C ASP A 160 5.66 6.15 15.79
N MET A 161 5.57 5.18 16.71
CA MET A 161 6.69 4.74 17.51
C MET A 161 7.79 4.11 16.65
N LEU A 162 7.44 3.25 15.71
CA LEU A 162 8.41 2.56 14.86
C LEU A 162 9.16 3.52 13.94
N MET A 163 8.50 4.57 13.47
CA MET A 163 9.06 5.58 12.57
C MET A 163 9.68 6.76 13.30
N GLY A 164 9.41 6.92 14.62
CA GLY A 164 9.83 8.06 15.43
C GLY A 164 9.16 9.38 15.02
N ARG A 165 8.05 9.33 14.33
CA ARG A 165 7.25 10.48 13.86
C ARG A 165 5.84 10.04 13.49
N PRO A 166 4.84 10.95 13.53
CA PRO A 166 3.47 10.66 13.15
C PRO A 166 3.36 10.10 11.74
N GLN A 167 2.61 9.04 11.60
CA GLN A 167 2.36 8.33 10.34
C GLN A 167 0.87 8.28 10.06
N ARG A 168 0.51 8.50 8.81
CA ARG A 168 -0.85 8.36 8.32
C ARG A 168 -0.95 7.18 7.37
N PHE A 169 -1.90 6.29 7.62
CA PHE A 169 -2.19 5.20 6.70
C PHE A 169 -2.61 5.76 5.33
N HIS A 170 -1.96 5.29 4.27
CA HIS A 170 -2.26 5.69 2.92
C HIS A 170 -3.07 4.62 2.18
N HIS A 171 -2.52 3.41 2.04
CA HIS A 171 -3.23 2.33 1.36
C HIS A 171 -2.78 0.95 1.81
N ARG A 172 -3.66 -0.01 1.56
CA ARG A 172 -3.47 -1.44 1.75
C ARG A 172 -3.59 -2.14 0.39
N LEU A 173 -2.71 -3.11 0.15
CA LEU A 173 -2.76 -3.97 -1.03
C LEU A 173 -2.79 -5.42 -0.62
N THR A 174 -3.69 -6.17 -1.21
CA THR A 174 -3.88 -7.61 -1.00
C THR A 174 -3.82 -8.35 -2.33
N SER A 175 -3.90 -9.66 -2.31
CA SER A 175 -3.77 -10.52 -3.49
C SER A 175 -4.87 -10.33 -4.54
N ASP A 176 -5.96 -9.63 -4.22
CA ASP A 176 -7.03 -9.30 -5.17
C ASP A 176 -6.57 -8.46 -6.37
N LEU A 177 -5.60 -7.58 -6.14
CA LEU A 177 -5.05 -6.69 -7.18
C LEU A 177 -3.59 -6.96 -7.53
N ILE A 178 -2.90 -7.81 -6.76
CA ILE A 178 -1.48 -8.07 -6.96
C ILE A 178 -1.29 -9.45 -7.57
N ASP A 179 -0.75 -9.51 -8.78
CA ASP A 179 -0.45 -10.74 -9.51
C ASP A 179 0.91 -11.35 -9.06
N PHE A 180 1.18 -11.36 -7.77
CA PHE A 180 2.31 -12.08 -7.18
C PHE A 180 1.97 -12.57 -5.77
N LYS A 181 2.59 -13.68 -5.40
CA LYS A 181 2.40 -14.24 -4.07
C LYS A 181 3.10 -13.38 -3.03
N LEU A 182 2.33 -12.82 -2.14
CA LEU A 182 2.80 -12.14 -0.93
C LEU A 182 2.98 -13.11 0.26
N GLY A 183 3.25 -14.39 -0.01
CA GLY A 183 3.06 -15.46 0.96
C GLY A 183 1.58 -15.87 1.03
N ASP A 184 1.23 -16.71 1.99
CA ASP A 184 -0.16 -17.12 2.19
C ASP A 184 -0.93 -15.97 2.88
N GLY A 185 -1.77 -15.28 2.12
CA GLY A 185 -2.57 -14.16 2.63
C GLY A 185 -1.80 -12.89 2.98
N GLY A 186 -0.62 -12.66 2.38
CA GLY A 186 0.19 -11.47 2.69
C GLY A 186 -0.48 -10.16 2.28
N VAL A 187 -0.29 -9.13 3.09
CA VAL A 187 -0.86 -7.80 2.93
C VAL A 187 0.25 -6.75 3.03
N ILE A 188 0.27 -5.83 2.09
CA ILE A 188 1.16 -4.65 2.10
C ILE A 188 0.39 -3.46 2.68
N PHE A 189 1.01 -2.75 3.60
CA PHE A 189 0.52 -1.48 4.15
C PHE A 189 1.51 -0.38 3.82
N VAL A 190 1.01 0.72 3.30
CA VAL A 190 1.80 1.91 2.97
C VAL A 190 1.31 3.08 3.82
N PHE A 191 2.25 3.75 4.46
CA PHE A 191 2.04 4.92 5.29
C PHE A 191 2.80 6.10 4.71
N VAL A 192 2.34 7.30 5.02
CA VAL A 192 3.01 8.56 4.73
C VAL A 192 3.09 9.38 6.02
N ASP A 193 4.14 10.19 6.17
CA ASP A 193 4.19 11.13 7.29
C ASP A 193 3.13 12.23 7.14
N GLU A 194 2.83 12.95 8.22
CA GLU A 194 1.81 14.01 8.21
C GLU A 194 2.09 15.09 7.17
N ASP A 195 3.36 15.38 6.93
CA ASP A 195 3.79 16.39 5.95
C ASP A 195 3.71 15.90 4.50
N GLY A 196 3.49 14.59 4.28
CA GLY A 196 3.44 13.98 2.96
C GLY A 196 4.78 13.96 2.22
N ASN A 197 5.90 14.08 2.93
CA ASN A 197 7.23 14.14 2.32
C ASN A 197 7.95 12.80 2.25
N GLN A 198 7.60 11.89 3.15
CA GLN A 198 8.22 10.57 3.25
C GLN A 198 7.15 9.52 3.49
N GLY A 199 7.47 8.29 3.14
CA GLY A 199 6.58 7.17 3.40
C GLY A 199 7.31 5.94 3.89
N SER A 200 6.56 5.01 4.40
CA SER A 200 7.01 3.71 4.88
C SER A 200 6.10 2.60 4.37
N ILE A 201 6.65 1.42 4.30
CA ILE A 201 5.94 0.22 3.87
C ILE A 201 6.25 -0.90 4.85
N CYS A 202 5.24 -1.63 5.25
CA CYS A 202 5.39 -2.87 5.99
C CYS A 202 4.50 -3.96 5.38
N TRP A 203 4.81 -5.19 5.74
CA TRP A 203 4.09 -6.35 5.28
C TRP A 203 3.63 -7.19 6.48
N GLN A 204 2.44 -7.77 6.36
CA GLN A 204 1.95 -8.76 7.30
C GLN A 204 1.41 -9.97 6.56
N GLN A 205 1.55 -11.13 7.15
CA GLN A 205 0.89 -12.34 6.70
C GLN A 205 -0.40 -12.54 7.50
N ALA A 206 -1.51 -12.82 6.82
CA ALA A 206 -2.72 -13.27 7.49
C ALA A 206 -2.44 -14.64 8.13
N SER A 207 -2.71 -14.77 9.40
CA SER A 207 -2.55 -16.02 10.17
C SER A 207 -3.79 -16.89 10.06
#